data_8ee4c58b3d41a3392b1cf796b03e1a2e
#
_entry.id   8ee4c58b3d41a3392b1cf796b03e1a2e
#
_cell.length_a   1.000
_cell.length_b   1.000
_cell.length_c   1.000
_cell.angle_alpha   90.00
_cell.angle_beta   90.00
_cell.angle_gamma   90.00
#
_symmetry.space_group_name_H-M   'P 1'
#
loop_
_entity.id
_entity.type
_entity.pdbx_description
1 polymer ?
#
loop_
_entity_poly.entity_id
_entity_poly.type
_entity_poly.pdbx_seq_one_letter_code
_entity_poly.pdbx_strand_id
1 'polypeptide(L)' 'MVKAIVYAISKVNDFKVLLLPNEEFAPMETTEKLHLEDEIFIQDFGLGGVTFEYNNEICTGFIEDFCSLEIALSFLN' A
#
# COMPACT_ATOMS: atom_id res chain seq x y z
N MET A 1 0.92 -10.80 -10.39
CA MET A 1 1.32 -9.50 -9.81
C MET A 1 0.19 -8.50 -9.87
N VAL A 2 0.01 -7.73 -8.84
CA VAL A 2 -1.02 -6.69 -8.82
C VAL A 2 -0.32 -5.32 -8.78
N LYS A 3 -0.67 -4.45 -9.74
CA LYS A 3 -0.17 -3.07 -9.73
C LYS A 3 -1.05 -2.24 -8.81
N ALA A 4 -0.43 -1.57 -7.85
CA ALA A 4 -1.11 -0.65 -6.95
C ALA A 4 -0.47 0.72 -7.04
N ILE A 5 -1.26 1.75 -6.75
CA ILE A 5 -0.80 3.13 -6.81
C ILE A 5 -0.87 3.71 -5.40
N VAL A 6 0.20 4.38 -5.00
CA VAL A 6 0.25 5.04 -3.69
C VAL A 6 -0.66 6.26 -3.72
N TYR A 7 -1.76 6.20 -2.97
CA TYR A 7 -2.80 7.22 -2.97
C TYR A 7 -2.63 8.25 -1.85
N ALA A 8 -2.20 7.79 -0.67
CA ALA A 8 -2.02 8.66 0.49
C ALA A 8 -0.93 8.10 1.40
N ILE A 9 -0.27 8.97 2.13
CA ILE A 9 0.87 8.61 2.98
C ILE A 9 0.68 9.27 4.34
N SER A 10 0.87 8.49 5.42
CA SER A 10 0.82 9.02 6.78
C SER A 10 2.03 9.92 7.06
N LYS A 11 1.78 10.95 7.85
CA LYS A 11 2.86 11.82 8.36
C LYS A 11 3.33 11.42 9.75
N VAL A 12 2.65 10.44 10.37
CA VAL A 12 2.91 10.09 11.78
C VAL A 12 3.23 8.62 11.99
N ASN A 13 3.02 7.76 10.97
CA ASN A 13 3.33 6.32 11.07
C ASN A 13 3.79 5.80 9.71
N ASP A 14 3.95 4.48 9.60
CA ASP A 14 4.46 3.84 8.38
C ASP A 14 3.36 3.41 7.41
N PHE A 15 2.11 3.81 7.64
CA PHE A 15 1.02 3.43 6.74
C PHE A 15 0.98 4.27 5.48
N LYS A 16 0.67 3.59 4.38
CA LYS A 16 0.35 4.18 3.08
C LYS A 16 -0.96 3.57 2.62
N VAL A 17 -1.78 4.33 1.94
CA VAL A 17 -3.02 3.82 1.34
C VAL A 17 -2.76 3.57 -0.13
N LEU A 18 -3.03 2.33 -0.56
CA LEU A 18 -2.87 1.91 -1.95
C LEU A 18 -4.21 1.91 -2.66
N LEU A 19 -4.23 2.39 -3.89
CA LEU A 19 -5.38 2.22 -4.78
C LEU A 19 -5.14 0.97 -5.63
N LEU A 20 -6.09 0.05 -5.58
CA LEU A 20 -6.02 -1.23 -6.28
C LEU A 20 -6.75 -1.15 -7.63
N PRO A 21 -6.47 -2.09 -8.57
CA PRO A 21 -7.11 -2.06 -9.89
C PRO A 21 -8.63 -2.15 -9.88
N ASN A 22 -9.21 -2.78 -8.84
CA ASN A 22 -10.67 -2.92 -8.70
C ASN A 22 -11.32 -1.73 -7.99
N GLU A 23 -10.59 -0.64 -7.84
CA GLU A 23 -11.03 0.58 -7.16
C GLU A 23 -11.24 0.42 -5.65
N GLU A 24 -10.78 -0.68 -5.06
CA GLU A 24 -10.68 -0.80 -3.62
C GLU A 24 -9.39 -0.15 -3.12
N PHE A 25 -9.33 0.09 -1.82
CA PHE A 25 -8.16 0.66 -1.18
C PHE A 25 -7.59 -0.32 -0.16
N ALA A 26 -6.28 -0.23 0.06
CA ALA A 26 -5.60 -1.10 1.00
C ALA A 26 -4.63 -0.27 1.84
N PRO A 27 -4.84 -0.19 3.16
CA PRO A 27 -3.82 0.37 4.05
C PRO A 27 -2.69 -0.64 4.18
N MET A 28 -1.48 -0.22 3.85
CA MET A 28 -0.28 -1.04 3.94
C MET A 28 0.76 -0.37 4.81
N GLU A 29 1.26 -1.11 5.78
CA GLU A 29 2.37 -0.65 6.61
C GLU A 29 3.69 -1.09 5.96
N THR A 30 4.58 -0.16 5.73
CA THR A 30 5.92 -0.43 5.21
C THR A 30 6.86 0.70 5.60
N THR A 31 8.11 0.36 5.91
CA THR A 31 9.14 1.36 6.20
C THR A 31 9.73 1.97 4.94
N GLU A 32 9.39 1.44 3.75
CA GLU A 32 9.87 2.00 2.50
C GLU A 32 9.31 3.40 2.28
N LYS A 33 10.17 4.29 1.78
CA LYS A 33 9.78 5.68 1.50
C LYS A 33 9.14 5.75 0.12
N LEU A 34 7.82 5.55 0.10
CA LEU A 34 7.04 5.70 -1.12
C LEU A 34 6.57 7.14 -1.27
N HIS A 35 6.27 7.53 -2.50
CA HIS A 35 5.76 8.85 -2.82
C HIS A 35 4.36 8.74 -3.42
N LEU A 36 3.58 9.80 -3.34
CA LEU A 36 2.26 9.84 -3.93
C LEU A 36 2.35 9.53 -5.42
N GLU A 37 1.39 8.73 -5.90
CA GLU A 37 1.27 8.30 -7.29
C GLU A 37 2.34 7.32 -7.76
N ASP A 38 3.24 6.89 -6.88
CA ASP A 38 4.16 5.80 -7.21
C ASP A 38 3.39 4.53 -7.53
N GLU A 39 3.92 3.77 -8.50
CA GLU A 39 3.40 2.46 -8.84
C GLU A 39 4.25 1.40 -8.17
N ILE A 40 3.60 0.44 -7.53
CA ILE A 40 4.28 -0.72 -6.96
C ILE A 40 3.62 -1.99 -7.50
N PHE A 41 4.38 -3.07 -7.55
CA PHE A 41 3.91 -4.36 -8.08
C PHE A 41 3.98 -5.40 -6.98
N ILE A 42 2.80 -5.77 -6.46
CA ILE A 42 2.68 -6.69 -5.32
C ILE A 42 2.65 -8.11 -5.85
N GLN A 43 3.59 -8.94 -5.40
CA GLN A 43 3.75 -10.31 -5.90
C GLN A 43 2.83 -11.30 -5.21
N ASP A 44 2.74 -11.25 -3.90
CA ASP A 44 1.91 -12.16 -3.10
C ASP A 44 0.72 -11.38 -2.57
N PHE A 45 -0.13 -10.92 -3.50
CA PHE A 45 -1.23 -10.04 -3.15
C PHE A 45 -2.23 -10.72 -2.22
N GLY A 46 -2.47 -10.13 -1.07
CA GLY A 46 -3.41 -10.63 -0.07
C GLY A 46 -3.27 -9.87 1.23
N LEU A 47 -4.08 -10.23 2.22
CA LEU A 47 -3.95 -9.68 3.56
C LEU A 47 -2.70 -10.23 4.24
N GLY A 48 -2.10 -9.42 5.09
CA GLY A 48 -0.90 -9.80 5.82
C GLY A 48 0.37 -9.39 5.12
N GLY A 49 1.44 -10.12 5.37
CA GLY A 49 2.74 -9.80 4.81
C GLY A 49 2.77 -9.99 3.29
N VAL A 50 3.28 -8.99 2.58
CA VAL A 50 3.42 -9.03 1.13
C VAL A 50 4.83 -8.59 0.74
N THR A 51 5.26 -9.02 -0.46
CA THR A 51 6.44 -8.48 -1.10
C THR A 51 6.00 -7.66 -2.32
N PHE A 52 6.72 -6.59 -2.58
CA PHE A 52 6.42 -5.77 -3.75
C PHE A 52 7.69 -5.22 -4.38
N GLU A 53 7.60 -4.95 -5.67
CA GLU A 53 8.70 -4.32 -6.41
C GLU A 53 8.48 -2.81 -6.44
N TYR A 54 9.55 -2.08 -6.14
CA TYR A 54 9.58 -0.64 -6.21
C TYR A 54 10.99 -0.20 -6.59
N ASN A 55 11.13 0.58 -7.67
CA ASN A 55 12.43 1.04 -8.17
C ASN A 55 13.43 -0.11 -8.37
N ASN A 56 12.95 -1.22 -8.94
CA ASN A 56 13.75 -2.41 -9.22
C ASN A 56 14.31 -3.11 -7.97
N GLU A 57 13.72 -2.82 -6.80
CA GLU A 57 14.08 -3.48 -5.55
C GLU A 57 12.88 -4.25 -5.02
N ILE A 58 13.16 -5.32 -4.29
CA ILE A 58 12.12 -6.09 -3.61
C ILE A 58 11.98 -5.54 -2.20
N CYS A 59 10.77 -5.12 -1.87
CA CYS A 59 10.42 -4.51 -0.59
C CYS A 59 9.38 -5.36 0.12
N THR A 60 9.19 -5.14 1.40
CA THR A 60 8.19 -5.84 2.19
C THR A 60 7.20 -4.86 2.80
N GLY A 61 5.96 -5.32 2.98
CA GLY A 61 4.93 -4.55 3.64
C GLY A 61 3.90 -5.46 4.27
N PHE A 62 2.92 -4.87 4.94
CA PHE A 62 1.83 -5.60 5.59
C PHE A 62 0.52 -4.92 5.25
N ILE A 63 -0.38 -5.63 4.56
CA ILE A 63 -1.70 -5.12 4.19
C ILE A 63 -2.71 -5.50 5.26
N GLU A 64 -3.34 -4.49 5.86
CA GLU A 64 -4.26 -4.68 6.98
C GLU A 64 -5.68 -5.00 6.53
N ASP A 65 -6.13 -4.47 5.39
CA ASP A 65 -7.52 -4.60 4.97
C ASP A 65 -7.66 -4.29 3.48
N PHE A 66 -8.80 -4.66 2.92
CA PHE A 66 -9.28 -4.19 1.62
C PHE A 66 -10.60 -3.48 1.87
N CYS A 67 -10.65 -2.20 1.67
CA CYS A 67 -11.75 -1.40 2.20
C CYS A 67 -12.01 -0.14 1.40
N SER A 68 -12.99 0.64 1.85
CA SER A 68 -13.28 1.94 1.26
C SER A 68 -12.16 2.93 1.59
N LEU A 69 -12.10 4.01 0.82
CA LEU A 69 -11.12 5.07 1.05
C LEU A 69 -11.24 5.63 2.48
N GLU A 70 -12.45 5.85 2.95
CA GLU A 70 -12.68 6.42 4.28
C GLU A 70 -12.06 5.55 5.38
N ILE A 71 -12.27 4.25 5.30
CA ILE A 71 -11.70 3.31 6.28
C ILE A 71 -10.18 3.28 6.14
N ALA A 72 -9.68 3.20 4.92
CA ALA A 72 -8.24 3.15 4.67
C ALA A 72 -7.53 4.39 5.21
N LEU A 73 -8.10 5.58 5.00
CA LEU A 73 -7.51 6.82 5.48
C LEU A 73 -7.40 6.87 7.01
N SER A 74 -8.27 6.17 7.73
CA SER A 74 -8.23 6.14 9.19
C SER A 74 -6.94 5.53 9.73
N PHE A 75 -6.25 4.71 8.94
CA PHE A 75 -4.98 4.10 9.35
C PHE A 75 -3.82 5.11 9.34
N LEU A 76 -3.99 6.25 8.68
CA LEU A 76 -2.91 7.24 8.52
C LEU A 76 -2.72 8.13 9.76
N ASN A 77 -3.58 8.03 10.73
CA ASN A 77 -3.55 8.89 11.92
C ASN A 77 -2.82 8.24 13.09
#